data_c7657601b3ff1647d1d28b0544dd3215
#
_entry.id   c7657601b3ff1647d1d28b0544dd3215
#
_cell.length_a   1.000
_cell.length_b   1.000
_cell.length_c   1.000
_cell.angle_alpha   90.00
_cell.angle_beta   90.00
_cell.angle_gamma   90.00
#
_symmetry.space_group_name_H-M   'P 1'
#
loop_
_entity.id
_entity.type
_entity.pdbx_description
1 polymer ?
#
loop_
_entity_poly.entity_id
_entity_poly.type
_entity_poly.pdbx_seq_one_letter_code
_entity_poly.pdbx_strand_id
1 'polypeptide(L)'
;MRYIFLLLLPALIVTACGRRTQDPNILIDQAVAATLAAMPQPTAVSAPISTPYPSPTPFSLKGLFCEYQFCIGHPEDMAFYDVSAVKSNQGAPSNYQTGIIAAYSGGLVLQMIWQFSPGTADPTFLLNLILEDGLDTPAGAQEVKLIRDMNVVYTALTTTATPVLPFGGAAAWTCGDRVFAWKVYIADQASPPGLFESALARFNCNR
;
A
#
# COMPACT_ATOMS: atom_id res chain seq x y z
N MET A 1 92.51 -30.21 -14.86
CA MET A 1 91.38 -29.20 -14.72
C MET A 1 90.08 -29.58 -15.43
N ARG A 2 90.05 -30.65 -16.20
CA ARG A 2 88.86 -31.05 -17.02
C ARG A 2 87.75 -31.83 -16.22
N TYR A 3 88.12 -32.43 -15.11
CA TYR A 3 87.21 -33.25 -14.29
C TYR A 3 86.40 -32.45 -13.19
N ILE A 4 86.85 -31.25 -12.85
CA ILE A 4 86.17 -30.41 -11.88
C ILE A 4 84.85 -29.80 -12.42
N PHE A 5 84.82 -29.54 -13.73
CA PHE A 5 83.64 -29.01 -14.40
C PHE A 5 82.50 -30.05 -14.54
N LEU A 6 82.85 -31.36 -14.60
CA LEU A 6 81.86 -32.45 -14.76
C LEU A 6 81.11 -32.76 -13.42
N LEU A 7 81.72 -32.42 -12.28
CA LEU A 7 81.10 -32.61 -10.95
C LEU A 7 80.25 -31.49 -10.48
N LEU A 8 80.42 -30.28 -11.05
CA LEU A 8 79.60 -29.11 -10.70
C LEU A 8 78.23 -29.07 -11.40
N LEU A 9 78.07 -29.74 -12.53
CA LEU A 9 76.88 -29.78 -13.32
C LEU A 9 75.71 -30.54 -12.61
N PRO A 10 75.90 -31.71 -11.97
CA PRO A 10 74.80 -32.40 -11.27
C PRO A 10 74.37 -31.74 -9.97
N ALA A 11 75.27 -30.95 -9.34
CA ALA A 11 74.93 -30.23 -8.08
C ALA A 11 73.91 -29.10 -8.31
N LEU A 12 73.92 -28.49 -9.50
CA LEU A 12 73.00 -27.41 -9.84
C LEU A 12 71.58 -27.90 -10.20
N ILE A 13 71.44 -29.17 -10.63
CA ILE A 13 70.14 -29.74 -11.01
C ILE A 13 69.33 -30.14 -9.78
N VAL A 14 69.99 -30.52 -8.67
CA VAL A 14 69.30 -30.99 -7.47
C VAL A 14 68.67 -29.82 -6.66
N THR A 15 69.15 -28.60 -6.82
CA THR A 15 68.60 -27.44 -6.10
C THR A 15 67.37 -26.83 -6.79
N ALA A 16 67.07 -27.22 -8.05
CA ALA A 16 65.91 -26.67 -8.78
C ALA A 16 64.56 -27.37 -8.50
N CYS A 17 64.57 -28.56 -7.84
CA CYS A 17 63.34 -29.35 -7.58
C CYS A 17 62.76 -29.17 -6.20
N GLY A 18 63.18 -28.17 -5.42
CA GLY A 18 62.76 -27.95 -4.03
C GLY A 18 61.68 -26.89 -3.83
N ARG A 19 61.02 -26.38 -4.89
CA ARG A 19 59.83 -25.51 -4.68
C ARG A 19 58.69 -26.39 -4.23
N ARG A 20 58.46 -26.43 -2.92
CA ARG A 20 57.16 -26.84 -2.38
C ARG A 20 56.11 -26.00 -3.06
N THR A 21 55.29 -26.58 -3.94
CA THR A 21 54.06 -25.98 -4.40
C THR A 21 53.21 -25.80 -3.16
N GLN A 22 53.11 -24.57 -2.66
CA GLN A 22 52.17 -24.22 -1.65
C GLN A 22 50.78 -24.58 -2.20
N ASP A 23 50.01 -25.27 -1.36
CA ASP A 23 48.62 -25.61 -1.70
C ASP A 23 47.88 -24.31 -2.10
N PRO A 24 47.29 -24.23 -3.30
CA PRO A 24 46.61 -23.06 -3.77
C PRO A 24 45.49 -22.59 -2.81
N ASN A 25 44.93 -23.51 -2.04
CA ASN A 25 43.91 -23.18 -1.02
C ASN A 25 44.51 -22.36 0.13
N ILE A 26 45.74 -22.63 0.57
CA ILE A 26 46.42 -21.87 1.62
C ILE A 26 46.69 -20.43 1.15
N LEU A 27 47.05 -20.23 -0.09
CA LEU A 27 47.26 -18.89 -0.67
C LEU A 27 45.96 -18.11 -0.79
N ILE A 28 44.87 -18.79 -1.14
CA ILE A 28 43.56 -18.16 -1.20
C ILE A 28 43.08 -17.74 0.21
N ASP A 29 43.20 -18.64 1.18
CA ASP A 29 42.82 -18.34 2.56
C ASP A 29 43.64 -17.18 3.17
N GLN A 30 44.94 -17.11 2.88
CA GLN A 30 45.77 -16.00 3.31
C GLN A 30 45.37 -14.68 2.62
N ALA A 31 45.05 -14.72 1.33
CA ALA A 31 44.63 -13.53 0.60
C ALA A 31 43.27 -13.03 1.12
N VAL A 32 42.33 -13.93 1.37
CA VAL A 32 41.01 -13.60 1.94
C VAL A 32 41.16 -13.00 3.34
N ALA A 33 41.96 -13.63 4.21
CA ALA A 33 42.21 -13.11 5.56
C ALA A 33 42.88 -11.72 5.55
N ALA A 34 43.83 -11.49 4.65
CA ALA A 34 44.48 -10.18 4.49
C ALA A 34 43.48 -9.13 3.98
N THR A 35 42.59 -9.50 3.07
CA THR A 35 41.56 -8.59 2.54
C THR A 35 40.54 -8.21 3.63
N LEU A 36 40.11 -9.18 4.42
CA LEU A 36 39.18 -8.95 5.54
C LEU A 36 39.80 -8.09 6.63
N ALA A 37 41.11 -8.28 6.92
CA ALA A 37 41.82 -7.45 7.90
C ALA A 37 42.07 -6.02 7.41
N ALA A 38 42.17 -5.81 6.10
CA ALA A 38 42.36 -4.48 5.49
C ALA A 38 41.05 -3.70 5.28
N MET A 39 39.88 -4.35 5.41
CA MET A 39 38.60 -3.65 5.35
C MET A 39 38.49 -2.71 6.55
N PRO A 40 38.19 -1.41 6.32
CA PRO A 40 37.90 -0.51 7.42
C PRO A 40 36.78 -1.08 8.26
N GLN A 41 37.02 -1.29 9.55
CA GLN A 41 35.97 -1.68 10.47
C GLN A 41 34.81 -0.68 10.32
N PRO A 42 33.56 -1.15 10.15
CA PRO A 42 32.42 -0.26 10.11
C PRO A 42 32.43 0.54 11.41
N THR A 43 32.74 1.82 11.31
CA THR A 43 32.55 2.75 12.41
C THR A 43 31.09 2.61 12.79
N ALA A 44 30.80 2.30 14.06
CA ALA A 44 29.44 2.26 14.56
C ALA A 44 28.84 3.65 14.31
N VAL A 45 28.14 3.78 13.20
CA VAL A 45 27.31 4.94 12.92
C VAL A 45 26.25 4.88 14.01
N SER A 46 26.29 5.83 14.94
CA SER A 46 25.18 6.00 15.90
C SER A 46 23.92 6.00 15.09
N ALA A 47 23.05 5.01 15.32
CA ALA A 47 21.77 4.95 14.64
C ALA A 47 21.14 6.34 14.77
N PRO A 48 20.70 6.98 13.67
CA PRO A 48 20.02 8.25 13.79
C PRO A 48 18.90 8.05 14.80
N ILE A 49 18.84 8.92 15.80
CA ILE A 49 17.74 8.96 16.75
C ILE A 49 16.50 9.04 15.87
N SER A 50 15.70 7.97 15.84
CA SER A 50 14.46 7.96 15.09
C SER A 50 13.63 9.10 15.66
N THR A 51 13.59 10.21 14.96
CA THR A 51 12.58 11.23 15.21
C THR A 51 11.25 10.52 15.15
N PRO A 52 10.43 10.56 16.22
CA PRO A 52 9.12 9.94 16.18
C PRO A 52 8.42 10.47 14.92
N TYR A 53 8.00 9.56 14.04
CA TYR A 53 7.17 9.93 12.90
C TYR A 53 6.03 10.78 13.45
N PRO A 54 5.74 11.95 12.87
CA PRO A 54 4.59 12.72 13.29
C PRO A 54 3.38 11.80 13.21
N SER A 55 2.69 11.63 14.34
CA SER A 55 1.45 10.85 14.39
C SER A 55 0.53 11.42 13.31
N PRO A 56 -0.03 10.60 12.41
CA PRO A 56 -0.90 11.10 11.36
C PRO A 56 -2.02 11.91 12.03
N THR A 57 -2.18 13.15 11.62
CA THR A 57 -3.27 13.99 12.09
C THR A 57 -4.57 13.33 11.66
N PRO A 58 -5.50 13.02 12.58
CA PRO A 58 -6.74 12.37 12.22
C PRO A 58 -7.51 13.28 11.25
N PHE A 59 -7.98 12.71 10.14
CA PHE A 59 -8.81 13.43 9.18
C PHE A 59 -10.10 13.90 9.84
N SER A 60 -10.43 15.17 9.65
CA SER A 60 -11.68 15.74 10.12
C SER A 60 -12.69 15.81 8.99
N LEU A 61 -13.83 15.13 9.13
CA LEU A 61 -14.90 15.13 8.14
C LEU A 61 -15.87 16.30 8.36
N LYS A 62 -15.37 17.54 8.41
CA LYS A 62 -16.17 18.74 8.58
C LYS A 62 -16.89 19.18 7.31
N GLY A 63 -16.39 18.86 6.14
CA GLY A 63 -17.03 19.07 4.86
C GLY A 63 -18.33 18.27 4.73
N LEU A 64 -19.25 18.73 3.92
CA LEU A 64 -20.51 18.06 3.61
C LEU A 64 -20.80 18.20 2.12
N PHE A 65 -20.80 17.09 1.41
CA PHE A 65 -21.27 17.01 0.04
C PHE A 65 -22.78 16.76 0.04
N CYS A 66 -23.53 17.55 -0.71
CA CYS A 66 -25.00 17.44 -0.82
C CYS A 66 -25.43 17.65 -2.27
N GLU A 67 -25.39 16.59 -3.06
CA GLU A 67 -25.92 16.55 -4.44
C GLU A 67 -26.68 15.24 -4.67
N TYR A 68 -27.29 15.08 -5.81
CA TYR A 68 -28.01 13.86 -6.22
C TYR A 68 -29.00 13.34 -5.17
N GLN A 69 -29.58 14.25 -4.39
CA GLN A 69 -30.53 13.98 -3.29
C GLN A 69 -29.94 13.08 -2.18
N PHE A 70 -28.69 13.25 -1.86
CA PHE A 70 -28.08 12.72 -0.64
C PHE A 70 -27.00 13.66 -0.14
N CYS A 71 -26.67 13.54 1.16
CA CYS A 71 -25.53 14.20 1.76
C CYS A 71 -24.58 13.19 2.39
N ILE A 72 -23.28 13.45 2.35
CA ILE A 72 -22.26 12.64 3.03
C ILE A 72 -21.12 13.53 3.53
N GLY A 73 -20.54 13.18 4.69
CA GLY A 73 -19.38 13.87 5.24
C GLY A 73 -18.09 13.57 4.46
N HIS A 74 -17.26 14.59 4.31
CA HIS A 74 -15.91 14.45 3.73
C HIS A 74 -14.93 15.42 4.44
N PRO A 75 -13.60 15.26 4.27
CA PRO A 75 -12.62 16.24 4.72
C PRO A 75 -12.90 17.62 4.14
N GLU A 76 -12.72 18.68 4.94
CA GLU A 76 -13.05 20.06 4.54
C GLU A 76 -12.15 20.59 3.42
N ASP A 77 -10.92 20.09 3.35
CA ASP A 77 -9.90 20.44 2.35
C ASP A 77 -10.01 19.65 1.05
N MET A 78 -11.04 18.82 0.90
CA MET A 78 -11.29 18.01 -0.29
C MET A 78 -12.65 18.35 -0.89
N ALA A 79 -12.77 18.18 -2.19
CA ALA A 79 -14.04 18.27 -2.89
C ALA A 79 -14.31 17.01 -3.69
N PHE A 80 -15.53 16.52 -3.67
CA PHE A 80 -15.95 15.46 -4.57
C PHE A 80 -16.10 15.99 -5.99
N TYR A 81 -15.69 15.21 -6.96
CA TYR A 81 -15.92 15.42 -8.38
C TYR A 81 -16.66 14.21 -8.97
N ASP A 82 -17.49 14.46 -9.97
CA ASP A 82 -18.18 13.41 -10.72
C ASP A 82 -17.20 12.73 -11.68
N VAL A 83 -16.86 11.48 -11.39
CA VAL A 83 -15.93 10.68 -12.20
C VAL A 83 -16.50 10.41 -13.59
N SER A 84 -17.83 10.27 -13.72
CA SER A 84 -18.49 10.04 -15.01
C SER A 84 -18.39 11.26 -15.91
N ALA A 85 -18.44 12.46 -15.34
CA ALA A 85 -18.30 13.71 -16.09
C ALA A 85 -16.88 13.93 -16.63
N VAL A 86 -15.85 13.48 -15.89
CA VAL A 86 -14.44 13.59 -16.29
C VAL A 86 -14.09 12.62 -17.42
N LYS A 87 -14.68 11.44 -17.43
CA LYS A 87 -14.52 10.43 -18.48
C LYS A 87 -15.46 10.69 -19.67
N SER A 88 -15.53 11.91 -20.13
CA SER A 88 -16.51 12.51 -21.04
C SER A 88 -16.83 11.76 -22.36
N ASN A 89 -16.21 10.63 -22.62
CA ASN A 89 -16.46 9.85 -23.85
C ASN A 89 -17.15 8.49 -23.61
N GLN A 90 -17.51 8.10 -22.38
CA GLN A 90 -17.99 6.73 -22.11
C GLN A 90 -19.12 6.57 -21.08
N GLY A 91 -19.72 7.63 -20.55
CA GLY A 91 -20.78 7.47 -19.57
C GLY A 91 -21.71 8.68 -19.46
N ALA A 92 -22.95 8.43 -19.04
CA ALA A 92 -23.84 9.51 -18.66
C ALA A 92 -23.34 10.15 -17.35
N PRO A 93 -23.49 11.48 -17.17
CA PRO A 93 -23.18 12.14 -15.90
C PRO A 93 -23.96 11.48 -14.75
N SER A 94 -23.36 11.55 -13.55
CA SER A 94 -24.04 11.10 -12.34
C SER A 94 -25.38 11.79 -12.16
N ASN A 95 -26.37 11.05 -11.65
CA ASN A 95 -27.73 11.54 -11.43
C ASN A 95 -28.33 10.87 -10.19
N TYR A 96 -29.62 11.09 -9.92
CA TYR A 96 -30.29 10.47 -8.79
C TYR A 96 -30.20 8.93 -8.79
N GLN A 97 -30.34 8.30 -9.96
CA GLN A 97 -30.45 6.85 -10.06
C GLN A 97 -29.10 6.15 -9.96
N THR A 98 -28.05 6.72 -10.51
CA THR A 98 -26.72 6.10 -10.56
C THR A 98 -25.64 7.15 -10.67
N GLY A 99 -24.48 6.86 -10.10
CA GLY A 99 -23.34 7.74 -10.23
C GLY A 99 -22.11 7.24 -9.49
N ILE A 100 -21.03 7.96 -9.75
CA ILE A 100 -19.74 7.74 -9.14
C ILE A 100 -19.07 9.09 -8.88
N ILE A 101 -18.74 9.34 -7.63
CA ILE A 101 -17.96 10.51 -7.21
C ILE A 101 -16.68 10.06 -6.52
N ALA A 102 -15.65 10.87 -6.64
CA ALA A 102 -14.39 10.66 -5.95
C ALA A 102 -13.83 11.97 -5.41
N ALA A 103 -13.02 11.87 -4.37
CA ALA A 103 -12.22 12.96 -3.85
C ALA A 103 -10.85 12.40 -3.45
N TYR A 104 -9.79 13.17 -3.63
CA TYR A 104 -8.46 12.74 -3.25
C TYR A 104 -7.59 13.89 -2.78
N SER A 105 -6.66 13.54 -1.89
CA SER A 105 -5.52 14.37 -1.47
C SER A 105 -4.28 13.48 -1.42
N GLY A 106 -3.12 14.06 -1.09
CA GLY A 106 -1.88 13.28 -0.95
C GLY A 106 -1.93 12.18 0.12
N GLY A 107 -2.88 12.22 1.05
CA GLY A 107 -2.99 11.28 2.17
C GLY A 107 -4.28 10.45 2.21
N LEU A 108 -5.21 10.69 1.29
CA LEU A 108 -6.53 10.07 1.33
C LEU A 108 -7.15 10.02 -0.08
N VAL A 109 -7.76 8.89 -0.42
CA VAL A 109 -8.65 8.74 -1.58
C VAL A 109 -10.00 8.30 -1.06
N LEU A 110 -11.06 8.98 -1.47
CA LEU A 110 -12.45 8.61 -1.22
C LEU A 110 -13.15 8.34 -2.55
N GLN A 111 -13.97 7.31 -2.57
CA GLN A 111 -14.82 6.99 -3.72
C GLN A 111 -16.19 6.59 -3.21
N MET A 112 -17.24 7.02 -3.90
CA MET A 112 -18.61 6.63 -3.60
C MET A 112 -19.34 6.34 -4.89
N ILE A 113 -20.11 5.26 -4.89
CA ILE A 113 -21.01 4.87 -5.96
C ILE A 113 -22.41 4.67 -5.40
N TRP A 114 -23.42 4.86 -6.22
CA TRP A 114 -24.80 4.55 -5.87
C TRP A 114 -25.58 4.04 -7.07
N GLN A 115 -26.61 3.29 -6.77
CA GLN A 115 -27.51 2.74 -7.78
C GLN A 115 -28.94 2.70 -7.27
N PHE A 116 -29.86 3.10 -8.13
CA PHE A 116 -31.30 2.90 -7.90
C PHE A 116 -31.61 1.41 -7.90
N SER A 117 -32.23 0.93 -6.84
CA SER A 117 -32.53 -0.48 -6.63
C SER A 117 -33.79 -0.60 -5.77
N PRO A 118 -34.98 -0.35 -6.34
CA PRO A 118 -36.24 -0.46 -5.60
C PRO A 118 -36.52 -1.92 -5.22
N GLY A 119 -36.91 -2.16 -3.98
CA GLY A 119 -37.25 -3.50 -3.47
C GLY A 119 -36.15 -4.14 -2.64
N THR A 120 -35.80 -5.38 -2.91
CA THR A 120 -34.78 -6.14 -2.13
C THR A 120 -33.37 -5.86 -2.64
N ALA A 121 -32.85 -4.68 -2.37
CA ALA A 121 -31.47 -4.34 -2.74
C ALA A 121 -30.48 -5.06 -1.82
N ASP A 122 -29.58 -5.84 -2.39
CA ASP A 122 -28.46 -6.42 -1.68
C ASP A 122 -27.26 -5.44 -1.74
N PRO A 123 -26.87 -4.80 -0.62
CA PRO A 123 -25.73 -3.91 -0.61
C PRO A 123 -24.39 -4.61 -0.91
N THR A 124 -24.32 -5.93 -0.71
CA THR A 124 -23.10 -6.72 -0.97
C THR A 124 -22.72 -6.68 -2.45
N PHE A 125 -23.70 -6.62 -3.35
CA PHE A 125 -23.41 -6.46 -4.78
C PHE A 125 -22.64 -5.16 -5.06
N LEU A 126 -23.11 -4.05 -4.50
CA LEU A 126 -22.47 -2.75 -4.72
C LEU A 126 -21.13 -2.64 -3.97
N LEU A 127 -21.01 -3.30 -2.82
CA LEU A 127 -19.73 -3.44 -2.11
C LEU A 127 -18.67 -4.11 -3.00
N ASN A 128 -19.03 -5.22 -3.65
CA ASN A 128 -18.12 -5.91 -4.55
C ASN A 128 -17.79 -5.08 -5.80
N LEU A 129 -18.74 -4.30 -6.29
CA LEU A 129 -18.56 -3.47 -7.47
C LEU A 129 -17.59 -2.30 -7.24
N ILE A 130 -17.53 -1.74 -6.01
CA ILE A 130 -16.63 -0.62 -5.70
C ILE A 130 -15.19 -1.08 -5.50
N LEU A 131 -14.95 -2.36 -5.22
CA LEU A 131 -13.62 -2.94 -5.12
C LEU A 131 -12.99 -3.07 -6.51
N GLU A 132 -11.71 -2.81 -6.61
CA GLU A 132 -10.95 -2.92 -7.85
C GLU A 132 -10.37 -4.33 -7.99
N ASP A 133 -10.88 -5.09 -8.95
CA ASP A 133 -10.46 -6.47 -9.19
C ASP A 133 -8.94 -6.57 -9.36
N GLY A 134 -8.32 -7.49 -8.61
CA GLY A 134 -6.88 -7.73 -8.65
C GLY A 134 -6.02 -6.66 -7.95
N LEU A 135 -6.60 -5.57 -7.49
CA LEU A 135 -5.90 -4.50 -6.75
C LEU A 135 -6.33 -4.45 -5.29
N ASP A 136 -7.63 -4.60 -5.01
CA ASP A 136 -8.17 -4.58 -3.67
C ASP A 136 -8.30 -5.99 -3.11
N THR A 137 -7.81 -6.20 -1.89
CA THR A 137 -7.91 -7.48 -1.18
C THR A 137 -8.59 -7.25 0.16
N PRO A 138 -9.75 -7.89 0.44
CA PRO A 138 -10.35 -7.85 1.77
C PRO A 138 -9.38 -8.34 2.85
N ALA A 139 -9.22 -7.56 3.91
CA ALA A 139 -8.28 -7.83 5.01
C ALA A 139 -8.96 -8.53 6.21
N GLY A 140 -10.16 -9.06 6.02
CA GLY A 140 -10.94 -9.77 7.04
C GLY A 140 -12.32 -10.17 6.53
N ALA A 141 -13.12 -10.70 7.44
CA ALA A 141 -14.52 -11.01 7.14
C ALA A 141 -15.34 -9.71 6.98
N GLN A 142 -16.39 -9.79 6.18
CA GLN A 142 -17.37 -8.72 6.13
C GLN A 142 -18.13 -8.64 7.46
N GLU A 143 -18.29 -7.43 7.98
CA GLU A 143 -19.01 -7.14 9.20
C GLU A 143 -20.29 -6.38 8.88
N VAL A 144 -21.37 -6.71 9.57
CA VAL A 144 -22.60 -5.90 9.51
C VAL A 144 -22.62 -5.00 10.75
N LYS A 145 -22.60 -3.69 10.51
CA LYS A 145 -22.68 -2.66 11.57
C LYS A 145 -24.00 -1.92 11.50
N LEU A 146 -24.58 -1.64 12.64
CA LEU A 146 -25.72 -0.73 12.73
C LEU A 146 -25.17 0.68 13.01
N ILE A 147 -25.29 1.56 12.01
CA ILE A 147 -24.89 2.97 12.15
C ILE A 147 -26.14 3.83 12.00
N ARG A 148 -26.52 4.51 13.08
CA ARG A 148 -27.86 5.11 13.22
C ARG A 148 -28.91 4.01 13.05
N ASP A 149 -29.74 4.08 12.04
CA ASP A 149 -30.82 3.13 11.67
C ASP A 149 -30.50 2.32 10.39
N MET A 150 -29.25 2.41 9.91
CA MET A 150 -28.83 1.74 8.68
C MET A 150 -27.99 0.49 8.99
N ASN A 151 -28.38 -0.63 8.40
CA ASN A 151 -27.51 -1.80 8.34
C ASN A 151 -26.45 -1.59 7.26
N VAL A 152 -25.20 -1.59 7.69
CA VAL A 152 -24.05 -1.32 6.84
C VAL A 152 -23.17 -2.55 6.77
N VAL A 153 -22.89 -3.05 5.58
CA VAL A 153 -21.90 -4.09 5.35
C VAL A 153 -20.55 -3.41 5.18
N TYR A 154 -19.58 -3.75 6.01
CA TYR A 154 -18.23 -3.17 6.01
C TYR A 154 -17.16 -4.25 5.83
N THR A 155 -16.09 -3.94 5.14
CA THR A 155 -14.86 -4.74 5.07
C THR A 155 -13.64 -3.84 5.11
N ALA A 156 -12.65 -4.22 5.92
CA ALA A 156 -11.32 -3.64 5.83
C ALA A 156 -10.64 -4.20 4.56
N LEU A 157 -9.73 -3.44 3.98
CA LEU A 157 -9.02 -3.88 2.78
C LEU A 157 -7.56 -3.40 2.76
N THR A 158 -6.76 -4.10 1.98
CA THR A 158 -5.45 -3.65 1.51
C THR A 158 -5.50 -3.47 0.01
N THR A 159 -4.72 -2.54 -0.53
CA THR A 159 -4.71 -2.26 -1.96
C THR A 159 -3.31 -2.11 -2.51
N THR A 160 -3.15 -2.51 -3.77
CA THR A 160 -1.97 -2.23 -4.60
C THR A 160 -2.21 -1.11 -5.62
N ALA A 161 -3.44 -0.57 -5.69
CA ALA A 161 -3.80 0.52 -6.59
C ALA A 161 -2.99 1.80 -6.32
N THR A 162 -2.62 2.01 -5.07
CA THR A 162 -1.80 3.16 -4.65
C THR A 162 -0.76 2.73 -3.60
N PRO A 163 0.52 2.66 -3.95
CA PRO A 163 1.57 2.22 -3.02
C PRO A 163 1.73 3.08 -1.77
N VAL A 164 1.35 4.35 -1.85
CA VAL A 164 1.46 5.31 -0.72
C VAL A 164 0.27 5.23 0.23
N LEU A 165 -0.84 4.60 -0.16
CA LEU A 165 -2.07 4.45 0.63
C LEU A 165 -2.52 2.97 0.61
N PRO A 166 -1.74 2.06 1.21
CA PRO A 166 -1.93 0.61 1.03
C PRO A 166 -3.09 0.03 1.85
N PHE A 167 -3.68 0.80 2.76
CA PHE A 167 -4.79 0.35 3.61
C PHE A 167 -6.07 1.04 3.23
N GLY A 168 -7.19 0.43 3.57
CA GLY A 168 -8.48 1.03 3.30
C GLY A 168 -9.64 0.31 3.96
N GLY A 169 -10.80 0.74 3.58
CA GLY A 169 -12.06 0.11 3.93
C GLY A 169 -13.12 0.38 2.87
N ALA A 170 -14.03 -0.53 2.75
CA ALA A 170 -15.20 -0.37 1.90
C ALA A 170 -16.47 -0.73 2.68
N ALA A 171 -17.54 -0.05 2.36
CA ALA A 171 -18.82 -0.25 3.02
C ALA A 171 -19.96 -0.05 2.04
N ALA A 172 -21.08 -0.75 2.26
CA ALA A 172 -22.30 -0.55 1.48
C ALA A 172 -23.53 -0.62 2.38
N TRP A 173 -24.55 0.15 2.01
CA TRP A 173 -25.81 0.27 2.74
C TRP A 173 -26.95 0.62 1.80
N THR A 174 -28.16 0.42 2.26
CA THR A 174 -29.36 0.85 1.58
C THR A 174 -29.94 2.10 2.26
N CYS A 175 -30.47 3.02 1.48
CA CYS A 175 -31.23 4.15 1.97
C CYS A 175 -32.34 4.51 0.99
N GLY A 176 -33.59 4.34 1.41
CA GLY A 176 -34.74 4.48 0.53
C GLY A 176 -34.75 3.43 -0.58
N ASP A 177 -34.82 3.89 -1.81
CA ASP A 177 -34.84 3.08 -3.04
C ASP A 177 -33.47 2.94 -3.71
N ARG A 178 -32.39 3.31 -2.99
CA ARG A 178 -31.01 3.29 -3.50
C ARG A 178 -30.09 2.46 -2.62
N VAL A 179 -29.10 1.85 -3.26
CA VAL A 179 -27.94 1.26 -2.62
C VAL A 179 -26.75 2.20 -2.82
N PHE A 180 -25.95 2.34 -1.80
CA PHE A 180 -24.73 3.13 -1.77
C PHE A 180 -23.55 2.25 -1.40
N ALA A 181 -22.39 2.50 -2.00
CA ALA A 181 -21.12 1.98 -1.51
C ALA A 181 -20.07 3.08 -1.45
N TRP A 182 -19.21 2.97 -0.46
CA TRP A 182 -18.16 3.94 -0.17
C TRP A 182 -16.85 3.20 0.08
N LYS A 183 -15.76 3.75 -0.45
CA LYS A 183 -14.42 3.20 -0.32
C LYS A 183 -13.44 4.30 0.06
N VAL A 184 -12.47 3.94 0.89
CA VAL A 184 -11.37 4.82 1.27
C VAL A 184 -10.04 4.10 1.14
N TYR A 185 -9.00 4.83 0.68
CA TYR A 185 -7.61 4.43 0.80
C TYR A 185 -6.84 5.44 1.63
N ILE A 186 -5.97 4.95 2.51
CA ILE A 186 -5.22 5.74 3.48
C ILE A 186 -3.90 5.04 3.85
N ALA A 187 -2.95 5.80 4.38
CA ALA A 187 -1.67 5.26 4.82
C ALA A 187 -1.73 4.52 6.17
N ASP A 188 -2.71 4.85 7.03
CA ASP A 188 -2.87 4.25 8.37
C ASP A 188 -3.97 3.19 8.38
N GLN A 189 -3.63 1.98 8.80
CA GLN A 189 -4.53 0.83 8.86
C GLN A 189 -5.69 0.99 9.86
N ALA A 190 -5.49 1.75 10.93
CA ALA A 190 -6.49 1.88 12.00
C ALA A 190 -7.59 2.91 11.69
N SER A 191 -7.35 3.83 10.75
CA SER A 191 -8.24 4.97 10.49
C SER A 191 -9.52 4.67 9.69
N PRO A 192 -9.56 3.71 8.74
CA PRO A 192 -10.72 3.52 7.86
C PRO A 192 -12.07 3.35 8.58
N PRO A 193 -12.20 2.54 9.66
CA PRO A 193 -13.47 2.39 10.35
C PRO A 193 -14.02 3.69 10.92
N GLY A 194 -13.16 4.49 11.57
CA GLY A 194 -13.54 5.77 12.16
C GLY A 194 -13.91 6.83 11.12
N LEU A 195 -13.21 6.88 9.99
CA LEU A 195 -13.55 7.74 8.87
C LEU A 195 -14.92 7.40 8.31
N PHE A 196 -15.19 6.13 8.14
CA PHE A 196 -16.44 5.63 7.62
C PHE A 196 -17.62 5.97 8.57
N GLU A 197 -17.48 5.70 9.88
CA GLU A 197 -18.50 6.03 10.88
C GLU A 197 -18.76 7.55 10.91
N SER A 198 -17.72 8.37 10.83
CA SER A 198 -17.84 9.83 10.78
C SER A 198 -18.54 10.34 9.50
N ALA A 199 -18.27 9.71 8.34
CA ALA A 199 -18.94 10.04 7.08
C ALA A 199 -20.43 9.71 7.14
N LEU A 200 -20.78 8.53 7.64
CA LEU A 200 -22.16 8.06 7.76
C LEU A 200 -22.96 8.76 8.87
N ALA A 201 -22.31 9.23 9.93
CA ALA A 201 -22.99 10.04 10.94
C ALA A 201 -23.67 11.28 10.35
N ARG A 202 -23.17 11.77 9.20
CA ARG A 202 -23.70 12.93 8.45
C ARG A 202 -24.45 12.54 7.18
N PHE A 203 -24.59 11.24 6.91
CA PHE A 203 -25.28 10.76 5.72
C PHE A 203 -26.80 11.01 5.82
N ASN A 204 -27.37 11.45 4.71
CA ASN A 204 -28.82 11.62 4.55
C ASN A 204 -29.17 11.42 3.06
N CYS A 205 -30.14 10.60 2.76
CA CYS A 205 -30.58 10.29 1.39
C CYS A 205 -32.00 10.80 1.03
N ASN A 206 -32.61 11.64 1.87
CA ASN A 206 -33.99 12.12 1.71
C ASN A 206 -34.03 13.67 1.55
N ARG A 207 -33.10 14.22 0.82
CA ARG A 207 -33.10 15.66 0.52
C ARG A 207 -33.36 15.96 -0.93
#